data_b3eda42e9906df525a815f4fdf33c141
#
_entry.id   b3eda42e9906df525a815f4fdf33c141
#
_cell.length_a   1.000
_cell.length_b   1.000
_cell.length_c   1.000
_cell.angle_alpha   90.00
_cell.angle_beta   90.00
_cell.angle_gamma   90.00
#
_symmetry.space_group_name_H-M   'P 1'
#
loop_
_entity.id
_entity.type
_entity.pdbx_description
1 polymer ?
#
loop_
_entity_poly.entity_id
_entity_poly.type
_entity_poly.pdbx_seq_one_letter_code
_entity_poly.pdbx_strand_id
1 'polypeptide(L)'
;KNKKPKSKLNDNFYECKKIVSQHEIQVFLAKHLIEKGVYTEILNQKKIKEILINLLGPDLEYVTNSELAINSKSETDEYYVKKYHQEFWSGAGIASLLFWIPFYLKPGMGTVEVIKKSHTWGHIPHSNREPIELPDNYVSEKINVKEGSLVFFTPFTLHRTIPNKLKEIRVAAPITVRNFYYPKIGNEDLWEFKKLNFSFFSHLRKILGNPQFSPFRTLNQKRKSIFLKEKIKKKH
;
A
#
# COMPACT_ATOMS: atom_id res chain seq x y z
N LYS A 1 34.85 -16.06 13.93
CA LYS A 1 34.40 -14.93 13.11
C LYS A 1 33.20 -15.41 12.31
N ASN A 2 31.98 -15.20 12.83
CA ASN A 2 30.73 -15.56 12.13
C ASN A 2 30.55 -14.64 10.92
N LYS A 3 30.79 -15.16 9.73
CA LYS A 3 30.38 -14.49 8.50
C LYS A 3 28.84 -14.42 8.47
N LYS A 4 28.30 -13.23 8.57
CA LYS A 4 26.86 -12.98 8.48
C LYS A 4 26.32 -13.50 7.13
N PRO A 5 25.12 -14.09 7.09
CA PRO A 5 24.55 -14.76 5.90
C PRO A 5 24.05 -13.79 4.81
N LYS A 6 24.77 -12.69 4.56
CA LYS A 6 24.34 -11.61 3.63
C LYS A 6 24.41 -12.01 2.14
N SER A 7 25.15 -13.05 1.77
CA SER A 7 25.19 -13.56 0.39
C SER A 7 23.93 -14.36 0.03
N LYS A 8 23.35 -15.07 0.98
CA LYS A 8 22.24 -16.02 0.71
C LYS A 8 20.96 -15.40 0.18
N LEU A 9 20.57 -14.18 0.61
CA LEU A 9 19.31 -13.56 0.15
C LEU A 9 19.35 -13.28 -1.35
N ASN A 10 20.43 -12.68 -1.82
CA ASN A 10 20.61 -12.33 -3.21
C ASN A 10 20.70 -13.60 -4.09
N ASP A 11 21.54 -14.55 -3.69
CA ASP A 11 21.73 -15.79 -4.41
C ASP A 11 20.41 -16.59 -4.48
N ASN A 12 19.71 -16.73 -3.37
CA ASN A 12 18.42 -17.41 -3.32
C ASN A 12 17.37 -16.73 -4.22
N PHE A 13 17.33 -15.41 -4.26
CA PHE A 13 16.41 -14.69 -5.14
C PHE A 13 16.67 -15.01 -6.62
N TYR A 14 17.92 -14.96 -7.07
CA TYR A 14 18.26 -15.27 -8.45
C TYR A 14 18.08 -16.76 -8.79
N GLU A 15 18.31 -17.67 -7.86
CA GLU A 15 17.99 -19.09 -8.05
C GLU A 15 16.47 -19.30 -8.20
N CYS A 16 15.64 -18.65 -7.37
CA CYS A 16 14.18 -18.72 -7.52
C CYS A 16 13.72 -18.14 -8.87
N LYS A 17 14.30 -17.03 -9.33
CA LYS A 17 13.98 -16.44 -10.64
C LYS A 17 14.23 -17.36 -11.84
N LYS A 18 15.04 -18.40 -11.71
CA LYS A 18 15.22 -19.41 -12.77
C LYS A 18 14.01 -20.32 -12.91
N ILE A 19 13.17 -20.43 -11.88
CA ILE A 19 12.06 -21.38 -11.79
C ILE A 19 10.70 -20.66 -11.90
N VAL A 20 10.57 -19.50 -11.26
CA VAL A 20 9.32 -18.71 -11.20
C VAL A 20 9.59 -17.26 -11.51
N SER A 21 8.56 -16.51 -11.90
CA SER A 21 8.66 -15.09 -12.19
C SER A 21 8.99 -14.28 -10.92
N GLN A 22 9.57 -13.09 -11.12
CA GLN A 22 9.83 -12.16 -10.02
C GLN A 22 8.53 -11.75 -9.30
N HIS A 23 7.45 -11.57 -10.05
CA HIS A 23 6.14 -11.24 -9.50
C HIS A 23 5.61 -12.33 -8.56
N GLU A 24 5.70 -13.60 -8.96
CA GLU A 24 5.30 -14.73 -8.11
C GLU A 24 6.12 -14.78 -6.82
N ILE A 25 7.44 -14.55 -6.88
CA ILE A 25 8.29 -14.46 -5.69
C ILE A 25 7.81 -13.33 -4.77
N GLN A 26 7.52 -12.14 -5.31
CA GLN A 26 7.07 -10.98 -4.55
C GLN A 26 5.73 -11.21 -3.85
N VAL A 27 4.76 -11.79 -4.56
CA VAL A 27 3.44 -12.14 -4.01
C VAL A 27 3.57 -13.22 -2.94
N PHE A 28 4.32 -14.29 -3.21
CA PHE A 28 4.51 -15.39 -2.26
C PHE A 28 5.13 -14.91 -0.95
N LEU A 29 6.20 -14.11 -1.03
CA LEU A 29 6.88 -13.59 0.16
C LEU A 29 6.00 -12.61 0.94
N ALA A 30 5.25 -11.74 0.25
CA ALA A 30 4.29 -10.83 0.91
C ALA A 30 3.23 -11.61 1.67
N LYS A 31 2.62 -12.61 1.03
CA LYS A 31 1.62 -13.50 1.65
C LYS A 31 2.19 -14.17 2.90
N HIS A 32 3.39 -14.73 2.81
CA HIS A 32 4.05 -15.38 3.95
C HIS A 32 4.27 -14.42 5.13
N LEU A 33 4.73 -13.19 4.88
CA LEU A 33 4.90 -12.17 5.93
C LEU A 33 3.56 -11.78 6.57
N ILE A 34 2.49 -11.70 5.79
CA ILE A 34 1.14 -11.39 6.27
C ILE A 34 0.61 -12.54 7.15
N GLU A 35 0.77 -13.79 6.71
CA GLU A 35 0.37 -14.98 7.46
C GLU A 35 1.13 -15.12 8.78
N LYS A 36 2.42 -14.80 8.78
CA LYS A 36 3.25 -14.76 10.00
C LYS A 36 2.95 -13.55 10.91
N GLY A 37 2.05 -12.66 10.50
CA GLY A 37 1.65 -11.50 11.30
C GLY A 37 2.65 -10.34 11.32
N VAL A 38 3.72 -10.38 10.51
CA VAL A 38 4.78 -9.36 10.50
C VAL A 38 4.22 -7.96 10.25
N TYR A 39 3.31 -7.80 9.28
CA TYR A 39 2.70 -6.50 9.02
C TYR A 39 1.83 -6.01 10.18
N THR A 40 1.08 -6.92 10.81
CA THR A 40 0.27 -6.60 11.99
C THR A 40 1.15 -6.15 13.15
N GLU A 41 2.28 -6.81 13.38
CA GLU A 41 3.22 -6.47 14.43
C GLU A 41 3.85 -5.08 14.21
N ILE A 42 4.32 -4.80 12.99
CA ILE A 42 4.88 -3.49 12.63
C ILE A 42 3.84 -2.37 12.84
N LEU A 43 2.63 -2.54 12.28
CA LEU A 43 1.59 -1.53 12.33
C LEU A 43 1.01 -1.31 13.74
N ASN A 44 1.12 -2.30 14.64
CA ASN A 44 0.71 -2.21 16.04
C ASN A 44 1.80 -1.63 16.97
N GLN A 45 3.00 -1.34 16.49
CA GLN A 45 3.99 -0.64 17.31
C GLN A 45 3.42 0.70 17.78
N LYS A 46 3.62 1.02 19.05
CA LYS A 46 2.95 2.12 19.73
C LYS A 46 2.95 3.43 18.94
N LYS A 47 4.12 3.89 18.51
CA LYS A 47 4.25 5.15 17.75
C LYS A 47 3.53 5.11 16.40
N ILE A 48 3.61 4.00 15.67
CA ILE A 48 2.96 3.83 14.37
C ILE A 48 1.44 3.82 14.55
N LYS A 49 0.96 3.06 15.52
CA LYS A 49 -0.46 2.97 15.85
C LYS A 49 -1.05 4.31 16.26
N GLU A 50 -0.35 5.09 17.07
CA GLU A 50 -0.76 6.45 17.47
C GLU A 50 -0.90 7.36 16.24
N ILE A 51 0.06 7.35 15.33
CA ILE A 51 0.00 8.10 14.06
C ILE A 51 -1.21 7.66 13.23
N LEU A 52 -1.40 6.36 13.06
CA LEU A 52 -2.52 5.81 12.30
C LEU A 52 -3.87 6.23 12.89
N ILE A 53 -4.05 6.12 14.21
CA ILE A 53 -5.29 6.50 14.89
C ILE A 53 -5.54 8.01 14.78
N ASN A 54 -4.50 8.83 14.91
CA ASN A 54 -4.63 10.28 14.80
C ASN A 54 -4.99 10.74 13.39
N LEU A 55 -4.50 10.07 12.35
CA LEU A 55 -4.72 10.47 10.96
C LEU A 55 -5.94 9.80 10.32
N LEU A 56 -6.21 8.55 10.67
CA LEU A 56 -7.25 7.74 10.03
C LEU A 56 -8.41 7.38 10.97
N GLY A 57 -8.28 7.64 12.27
CA GLY A 57 -9.24 7.18 13.29
C GLY A 57 -8.93 5.75 13.79
N PRO A 58 -9.67 5.29 14.83
CA PRO A 58 -9.32 4.08 15.56
C PRO A 58 -9.70 2.77 14.84
N ASP A 59 -10.55 2.82 13.84
CA ASP A 59 -11.07 1.64 13.16
C ASP A 59 -10.31 1.42 11.85
N LEU A 60 -9.29 0.57 11.92
CA LEU A 60 -8.28 0.40 10.90
C LEU A 60 -8.28 -0.98 10.28
N GLU A 61 -8.03 -1.03 8.97
CA GLU A 61 -7.72 -2.24 8.22
C GLU A 61 -6.56 -1.98 7.26
N TYR A 62 -5.85 -3.03 6.84
CA TYR A 62 -4.76 -2.94 5.88
C TYR A 62 -4.90 -3.96 4.75
N VAL A 63 -4.34 -3.65 3.60
CA VAL A 63 -4.40 -4.48 2.38
C VAL A 63 -3.53 -5.72 2.55
N THR A 64 -4.06 -6.89 2.18
CA THR A 64 -3.37 -8.19 2.32
C THR A 64 -3.02 -8.84 0.99
N ASN A 65 -3.60 -8.43 -0.11
CA ASN A 65 -3.24 -8.91 -1.44
C ASN A 65 -2.24 -7.98 -2.14
N SER A 66 -1.28 -7.45 -1.36
CA SER A 66 -0.14 -6.68 -1.87
C SER A 66 1.07 -7.58 -2.14
N GLU A 67 2.02 -7.07 -2.88
CA GLU A 67 3.30 -7.71 -3.17
C GLU A 67 4.47 -6.97 -2.52
N LEU A 68 5.62 -7.63 -2.36
CA LEU A 68 6.85 -6.94 -1.99
C LEU A 68 7.41 -6.17 -3.18
N ALA A 69 8.05 -5.04 -2.92
CA ALA A 69 8.85 -4.33 -3.92
C ALA A 69 10.29 -4.84 -3.88
N ILE A 70 10.63 -5.76 -4.78
CA ILE A 70 11.99 -6.28 -4.95
C ILE A 70 12.60 -5.66 -6.20
N ASN A 71 13.69 -4.93 -6.04
CA ASN A 71 14.37 -4.28 -7.15
C ASN A 71 15.80 -4.79 -7.29
N SER A 72 16.11 -5.31 -8.48
CA SER A 72 17.47 -5.70 -8.87
C SER A 72 18.28 -4.52 -9.41
N LYS A 73 19.57 -4.73 -9.66
CA LYS A 73 20.44 -3.71 -10.26
C LYS A 73 19.93 -3.35 -11.66
N SER A 74 19.85 -2.04 -11.92
CA SER A 74 19.49 -1.50 -13.24
C SER A 74 18.17 -2.07 -13.78
N GLU A 75 17.23 -2.34 -12.88
CA GLU A 75 15.87 -2.70 -13.27
C GLU A 75 15.27 -1.60 -14.13
N THR A 76 14.82 -1.96 -15.32
CA THR A 76 14.23 -1.03 -16.30
C THR A 76 12.74 -1.28 -16.52
N ASP A 77 12.22 -2.39 -16.03
CA ASP A 77 10.80 -2.70 -16.12
C ASP A 77 10.01 -1.68 -15.29
N GLU A 78 9.12 -0.95 -15.95
CA GLU A 78 8.28 0.08 -15.35
C GLU A 78 7.34 -0.47 -14.27
N TYR A 79 7.05 -1.75 -14.30
CA TYR A 79 6.30 -2.40 -13.23
C TYR A 79 7.04 -2.36 -11.90
N TYR A 80 8.36 -2.55 -11.93
CA TYR A 80 9.19 -2.59 -10.72
C TYR A 80 9.83 -1.24 -10.38
N VAL A 81 10.07 -0.39 -11.39
CA VAL A 81 10.63 0.96 -11.22
C VAL A 81 9.61 1.98 -11.69
N LYS A 82 8.63 2.22 -10.83
CA LYS A 82 7.52 3.11 -11.12
C LYS A 82 8.00 4.56 -11.30
N LYS A 83 7.57 5.20 -12.37
CA LYS A 83 7.70 6.64 -12.61
C LYS A 83 6.82 7.43 -11.62
N TYR A 84 6.80 8.77 -11.72
CA TYR A 84 5.93 9.56 -10.86
C TYR A 84 4.47 9.15 -11.01
N HIS A 85 3.86 8.80 -9.89
CA HIS A 85 2.47 8.35 -9.85
C HIS A 85 1.81 8.72 -8.51
N GLN A 86 0.49 8.70 -8.49
CA GLN A 86 -0.34 8.73 -7.29
C GLN A 86 -0.95 7.35 -7.06
N GLU A 87 -0.91 6.83 -5.84
CA GLU A 87 -1.59 5.56 -5.55
C GLU A 87 -3.12 5.68 -5.61
N PHE A 88 -3.64 6.90 -5.58
CA PHE A 88 -5.04 7.18 -5.87
C PHE A 88 -5.47 6.65 -7.25
N TRP A 89 -4.59 6.68 -8.25
CA TRP A 89 -4.86 6.15 -9.59
C TRP A 89 -4.99 4.62 -9.61
N SER A 90 -4.37 3.94 -8.65
CA SER A 90 -4.47 2.49 -8.46
C SER A 90 -5.65 2.08 -7.59
N GLY A 91 -6.41 3.05 -7.04
CA GLY A 91 -7.61 2.83 -6.25
C GLY A 91 -7.43 3.02 -4.75
N ALA A 92 -6.27 3.52 -4.27
CA ALA A 92 -6.13 3.84 -2.85
C ALA A 92 -7.05 5.00 -2.46
N GLY A 93 -7.94 4.78 -1.51
CA GLY A 93 -8.93 5.76 -1.06
C GLY A 93 -8.33 6.94 -0.30
N ILE A 94 -9.06 8.06 -0.27
CA ILE A 94 -8.60 9.30 0.39
C ILE A 94 -8.39 9.15 1.90
N ALA A 95 -9.10 8.22 2.55
CA ALA A 95 -8.94 7.90 3.97
C ALA A 95 -7.97 6.74 4.17
N SER A 96 -6.85 6.75 3.46
CA SER A 96 -5.78 5.77 3.58
C SER A 96 -4.41 6.43 3.68
N LEU A 97 -3.44 5.66 4.19
CA LEU A 97 -2.02 5.98 4.19
C LEU A 97 -1.24 4.83 3.58
N LEU A 98 -0.25 5.17 2.81
CA LEU A 98 0.68 4.22 2.23
C LEU A 98 1.96 4.23 3.03
N PHE A 99 2.40 3.05 3.41
CA PHE A 99 3.68 2.82 4.08
C PHE A 99 4.64 2.17 3.10
N TRP A 100 5.87 2.64 3.08
CA TRP A 100 6.98 1.99 2.40
C TRP A 100 8.02 1.62 3.45
N ILE A 101 8.24 0.32 3.65
CA ILE A 101 9.03 -0.25 4.73
C ILE A 101 10.19 -1.06 4.14
N PRO A 102 11.43 -0.57 4.18
CA PRO A 102 12.56 -1.33 3.69
C PRO A 102 12.91 -2.46 4.68
N PHE A 103 12.90 -3.69 4.18
CA PHE A 103 13.39 -4.87 4.90
C PHE A 103 14.85 -5.15 4.63
N TYR A 104 15.32 -4.81 3.42
CA TYR A 104 16.72 -4.87 3.06
C TYR A 104 17.07 -3.67 2.18
N LEU A 105 17.88 -2.79 2.73
CA LEU A 105 18.26 -1.51 2.12
C LEU A 105 19.69 -1.14 2.50
N LYS A 106 20.51 -0.84 1.50
CA LYS A 106 21.86 -0.27 1.66
C LYS A 106 21.95 1.10 0.99
N PRO A 107 22.87 1.97 1.39
CA PRO A 107 23.18 3.18 0.65
C PRO A 107 23.46 2.85 -0.82
N GLY A 108 22.82 3.57 -1.74
CA GLY A 108 22.95 3.34 -3.19
C GLY A 108 21.90 2.40 -3.81
N MET A 109 21.08 1.72 -3.02
CA MET A 109 19.98 0.88 -3.55
C MET A 109 18.77 1.68 -4.04
N GLY A 110 18.78 3.00 -3.91
CA GLY A 110 17.65 3.85 -4.22
C GLY A 110 16.51 3.70 -3.18
N THR A 111 15.68 4.69 -3.10
CA THR A 111 14.52 4.72 -2.18
C THR A 111 13.31 5.27 -2.92
N VAL A 112 12.50 6.06 -2.26
CA VAL A 112 11.37 6.79 -2.83
C VAL A 112 11.78 8.25 -3.02
N GLU A 113 11.42 8.83 -4.15
CA GLU A 113 11.49 10.26 -4.38
C GLU A 113 10.06 10.81 -4.44
N VAL A 114 9.82 11.92 -3.75
CA VAL A 114 8.50 12.55 -3.66
C VAL A 114 8.54 13.96 -4.23
N ILE A 115 7.43 14.42 -4.80
CA ILE A 115 7.25 15.83 -5.11
C ILE A 115 6.65 16.51 -3.89
N LYS A 116 7.37 17.51 -3.36
CA LYS A 116 6.95 18.24 -2.15
C LYS A 116 5.58 18.88 -2.33
N LYS A 117 4.73 18.73 -1.31
CA LYS A 117 3.36 19.27 -1.27
C LYS A 117 2.42 18.77 -2.36
N SER A 118 2.80 17.83 -3.21
CA SER A 118 1.93 17.30 -4.26
C SER A 118 0.63 16.68 -3.74
N HIS A 119 0.59 16.24 -2.49
CA HIS A 119 -0.63 15.75 -1.84
C HIS A 119 -1.72 16.82 -1.71
N THR A 120 -1.37 18.12 -1.76
CA THR A 120 -2.33 19.22 -1.72
C THR A 120 -2.90 19.58 -3.09
N TRP A 121 -2.37 19.00 -4.17
CA TRP A 121 -2.85 19.24 -5.53
C TRP A 121 -4.08 18.39 -5.89
N GLY A 122 -4.45 17.44 -5.02
CA GLY A 122 -5.57 16.54 -5.26
C GLY A 122 -5.25 15.49 -6.33
N HIS A 123 -6.30 15.07 -7.04
CA HIS A 123 -6.18 14.15 -8.16
C HIS A 123 -5.58 14.85 -9.37
N ILE A 124 -4.46 14.33 -9.88
CA ILE A 124 -3.79 14.85 -11.07
C ILE A 124 -4.19 13.98 -12.26
N PRO A 125 -4.56 14.61 -13.40
CA PRO A 125 -4.83 13.88 -14.64
C PRO A 125 -3.62 13.04 -15.06
N HIS A 126 -3.88 11.80 -15.45
CA HIS A 126 -2.83 10.86 -15.80
C HIS A 126 -3.17 10.05 -17.05
N SER A 127 -2.14 9.56 -17.72
CA SER A 127 -2.22 8.55 -18.78
C SER A 127 -1.18 7.47 -18.50
N ASN A 128 -1.56 6.20 -18.64
CA ASN A 128 -0.67 5.06 -18.37
C ASN A 128 0.05 5.12 -17.01
N ARG A 129 -0.66 5.60 -15.96
CA ARG A 129 -0.13 5.80 -14.62
C ARG A 129 1.02 6.81 -14.51
N GLU A 130 1.12 7.73 -15.44
CA GLU A 130 2.03 8.88 -15.39
C GLU A 130 1.21 10.17 -15.45
N PRO A 131 1.63 11.25 -14.76
CA PRO A 131 0.95 12.54 -14.87
C PRO A 131 1.04 13.05 -16.31
N ILE A 132 -0.05 13.56 -16.86
CA ILE A 132 -0.06 14.18 -18.19
C ILE A 132 0.76 15.46 -18.17
N GLU A 133 0.65 16.21 -17.07
CA GLU A 133 1.35 17.48 -16.88
C GLU A 133 1.71 17.65 -15.40
N LEU A 134 2.84 18.27 -15.16
CA LEU A 134 3.29 18.68 -13.83
C LEU A 134 3.50 20.20 -13.81
N PRO A 135 3.23 20.88 -12.68
CA PRO A 135 3.57 22.30 -12.55
C PRO A 135 5.05 22.55 -12.80
N ASP A 136 5.41 23.60 -13.57
CA ASP A 136 6.78 23.89 -13.99
C ASP A 136 7.78 24.04 -12.83
N ASN A 137 7.33 24.46 -11.67
CA ASN A 137 8.17 24.77 -10.51
C ASN A 137 8.05 23.74 -9.37
N TYR A 138 7.80 22.45 -9.67
CA TYR A 138 7.77 21.45 -8.62
C TYR A 138 9.18 21.18 -8.05
N VAL A 139 9.21 20.92 -6.75
CA VAL A 139 10.43 20.53 -6.05
C VAL A 139 10.32 19.06 -5.65
N SER A 140 11.25 18.24 -6.12
CA SER A 140 11.35 16.85 -5.70
C SER A 140 12.38 16.65 -4.60
N GLU A 141 12.17 15.63 -3.77
CA GLU A 141 13.09 15.25 -2.72
C GLU A 141 13.23 13.72 -2.64
N LYS A 142 14.47 13.26 -2.65
CA LYS A 142 14.82 11.86 -2.37
C LYS A 142 14.74 11.63 -0.88
N ILE A 143 13.84 10.75 -0.46
CA ILE A 143 13.68 10.46 0.95
C ILE A 143 14.84 9.61 1.44
N ASN A 144 15.59 10.12 2.41
CA ASN A 144 16.68 9.38 3.04
C ASN A 144 16.10 8.40 4.07
N VAL A 145 15.91 7.16 3.64
CA VAL A 145 15.38 6.08 4.48
C VAL A 145 16.50 5.12 4.83
N LYS A 146 16.51 4.65 6.05
CA LYS A 146 17.43 3.59 6.55
C LYS A 146 16.67 2.30 6.79
N GLU A 147 17.37 1.18 6.75
CA GLU A 147 16.85 -0.11 7.19
C GLU A 147 16.28 0.01 8.63
N GLY A 148 15.07 -0.53 8.86
CA GLY A 148 14.36 -0.38 10.14
C GLY A 148 13.57 0.92 10.31
N SER A 149 13.60 1.83 9.33
CA SER A 149 12.73 3.00 9.28
C SER A 149 11.53 2.71 8.37
N LEU A 150 10.53 3.57 8.41
CA LEU A 150 9.42 3.55 7.47
C LEU A 150 9.12 4.97 6.97
N VAL A 151 8.61 5.05 5.75
CA VAL A 151 8.04 6.28 5.19
C VAL A 151 6.56 6.05 5.02
N PHE A 152 5.75 7.07 5.28
CA PHE A 152 4.33 7.03 4.95
C PHE A 152 3.91 8.34 4.28
N PHE A 153 2.91 8.24 3.42
CA PHE A 153 2.36 9.37 2.66
C PHE A 153 0.91 9.09 2.26
N THR A 154 0.22 10.14 1.81
CA THR A 154 -1.16 10.04 1.35
C THR A 154 -1.23 9.50 -0.08
N PRO A 155 -2.35 8.94 -0.54
CA PRO A 155 -2.53 8.47 -1.91
C PRO A 155 -2.33 9.53 -2.99
N PHE A 156 -2.46 10.80 -2.64
CA PHE A 156 -2.27 11.94 -3.55
C PHE A 156 -0.82 12.40 -3.68
N THR A 157 0.09 11.88 -2.85
CA THR A 157 1.50 12.24 -2.95
C THR A 157 2.09 11.67 -4.22
N LEU A 158 2.56 12.55 -5.12
CA LEU A 158 3.33 12.13 -6.29
C LEU A 158 4.69 11.63 -5.85
N HIS A 159 4.97 10.40 -6.19
CA HIS A 159 6.23 9.76 -5.84
C HIS A 159 6.67 8.79 -6.92
N ARG A 160 7.96 8.47 -6.91
CA ARG A 160 8.54 7.48 -7.82
C ARG A 160 9.55 6.60 -7.13
N THR A 161 9.83 5.46 -7.75
CA THR A 161 10.91 4.56 -7.33
C THR A 161 12.24 5.06 -7.86
N ILE A 162 13.24 5.22 -6.99
CA ILE A 162 14.63 5.43 -7.42
C ILE A 162 15.26 4.07 -7.74
N PRO A 163 15.83 3.88 -8.94
CA PRO A 163 16.46 2.62 -9.34
C PRO A 163 17.57 2.17 -8.39
N ASN A 164 17.69 0.88 -8.20
CA ASN A 164 18.79 0.28 -7.47
C ASN A 164 20.08 0.25 -8.31
N LYS A 165 21.15 0.81 -7.77
CA LYS A 165 22.46 0.87 -8.45
C LYS A 165 23.44 -0.26 -8.02
N LEU A 166 23.09 -1.02 -6.98
CA LEU A 166 23.93 -2.08 -6.44
C LEU A 166 23.57 -3.43 -7.04
N LYS A 167 24.53 -4.37 -7.01
CA LYS A 167 24.33 -5.75 -7.47
C LYS A 167 23.33 -6.53 -6.61
N GLU A 168 23.23 -6.17 -5.32
CA GLU A 168 22.30 -6.80 -4.38
C GLU A 168 20.90 -6.27 -4.57
N ILE A 169 19.90 -7.11 -4.35
CA ILE A 169 18.50 -6.72 -4.44
C ILE A 169 18.11 -5.80 -3.27
N ARG A 170 17.25 -4.82 -3.53
CA ARG A 170 16.51 -4.08 -2.50
C ARG A 170 15.17 -4.77 -2.24
N VAL A 171 14.77 -4.89 -0.98
CA VAL A 171 13.48 -5.47 -0.58
C VAL A 171 12.73 -4.50 0.31
N ALA A 172 11.52 -4.13 -0.09
CA ALA A 172 10.64 -3.28 0.70
C ALA A 172 9.19 -3.77 0.64
N ALA A 173 8.41 -3.47 1.68
CA ALA A 173 6.99 -3.74 1.70
C ALA A 173 6.20 -2.44 1.51
N PRO A 174 5.40 -2.29 0.44
CA PRO A 174 4.34 -1.31 0.37
C PRO A 174 3.12 -1.84 1.14
N ILE A 175 2.61 -1.07 2.10
CA ILE A 175 1.43 -1.44 2.87
C ILE A 175 0.46 -0.28 2.84
N THR A 176 -0.78 -0.54 2.40
CA THR A 176 -1.87 0.44 2.48
C THR A 176 -2.72 0.17 3.71
N VAL A 177 -2.86 1.18 4.57
CA VAL A 177 -3.74 1.17 5.74
C VAL A 177 -4.85 2.18 5.53
N ARG A 178 -6.09 1.82 5.85
CA ARG A 178 -7.24 2.71 5.69
C ARG A 178 -8.18 2.68 6.89
N ASN A 179 -9.04 3.69 6.97
CA ASN A 179 -10.18 3.64 7.87
C ASN A 179 -11.22 2.65 7.37
N PHE A 180 -11.62 1.71 8.21
CA PHE A 180 -12.60 0.67 7.88
C PHE A 180 -13.98 1.22 7.49
N TYR A 181 -14.44 2.30 8.12
CA TYR A 181 -15.77 2.86 7.89
C TYR A 181 -15.83 3.83 6.72
N TYR A 182 -14.68 4.28 6.21
CA TYR A 182 -14.69 5.12 5.04
C TYR A 182 -15.14 4.33 3.80
N PRO A 183 -16.01 4.89 2.95
CA PRO A 183 -16.46 4.20 1.75
C PRO A 183 -15.30 3.77 0.87
N LYS A 184 -15.34 2.55 0.38
CA LYS A 184 -14.41 2.10 -0.67
C LYS A 184 -14.68 2.85 -1.95
N ILE A 185 -13.62 3.28 -2.62
CA ILE A 185 -13.68 3.99 -3.90
C ILE A 185 -12.78 3.32 -4.93
N GLY A 186 -13.10 3.50 -6.20
CA GLY A 186 -12.31 2.96 -7.28
C GLY A 186 -12.15 1.45 -7.18
N ASN A 187 -10.92 0.98 -7.29
CA ASN A 187 -10.57 -0.44 -7.29
C ASN A 187 -10.41 -1.04 -5.87
N GLU A 188 -10.70 -0.30 -4.81
CA GLU A 188 -10.60 -0.85 -3.44
C GLU A 188 -11.51 -2.06 -3.21
N ASP A 189 -12.57 -2.24 -4.01
CA ASP A 189 -13.43 -3.42 -3.92
C ASP A 189 -12.72 -4.71 -4.38
N LEU A 190 -11.61 -4.60 -5.13
CA LEU A 190 -10.77 -5.71 -5.55
C LEU A 190 -9.68 -6.06 -4.53
N TRP A 191 -9.53 -5.26 -3.49
CA TRP A 191 -8.51 -5.46 -2.48
C TRP A 191 -9.03 -6.29 -1.32
N GLU A 192 -8.18 -7.17 -0.83
CA GLU A 192 -8.42 -7.93 0.39
C GLU A 192 -7.88 -7.15 1.59
N PHE A 193 -8.64 -7.14 2.67
CA PHE A 193 -8.31 -6.37 3.85
C PHE A 193 -8.31 -7.23 5.11
N LYS A 194 -7.34 -7.00 5.98
CA LYS A 194 -7.27 -7.54 7.33
C LYS A 194 -7.48 -6.42 8.35
N LYS A 195 -8.34 -6.66 9.32
CA LYS A 195 -8.60 -5.75 10.42
C LYS A 195 -7.36 -5.60 11.29
N LEU A 196 -6.97 -4.36 11.59
CA LEU A 196 -5.81 -4.04 12.40
C LEU A 196 -6.22 -3.62 13.82
N ASN A 197 -7.18 -2.71 13.92
CA ASN A 197 -7.68 -2.17 15.19
C ASN A 197 -9.16 -1.85 15.08
N PHE A 198 -9.89 -1.96 16.21
CA PHE A 198 -11.29 -1.55 16.31
C PHE A 198 -11.52 -0.90 17.66
N SER A 199 -12.22 0.23 17.66
CA SER A 199 -12.63 0.88 18.91
C SER A 199 -13.68 0.06 19.65
N PHE A 200 -13.81 0.30 20.94
CA PHE A 200 -14.85 -0.34 21.78
C PHE A 200 -16.26 -0.10 21.21
N PHE A 201 -16.54 1.13 20.77
CA PHE A 201 -17.82 1.48 20.16
C PHE A 201 -18.10 0.72 18.87
N SER A 202 -17.09 0.46 18.07
CA SER A 202 -17.23 -0.36 16.85
C SER A 202 -17.51 -1.81 17.15
N HIS A 203 -16.92 -2.36 18.22
CA HIS A 203 -17.23 -3.70 18.71
C HIS A 203 -18.68 -3.78 19.22
N LEU A 204 -19.11 -2.82 20.03
CA LEU A 204 -20.47 -2.75 20.55
C LEU A 204 -21.49 -2.66 19.42
N ARG A 205 -21.24 -1.88 18.39
CA ARG A 205 -22.11 -1.77 17.21
C ARG A 205 -22.22 -3.07 16.42
N LYS A 206 -21.11 -3.79 16.29
CA LYS A 206 -21.11 -5.09 15.64
C LYS A 206 -22.00 -6.08 16.40
N ILE A 207 -21.94 -6.07 17.74
CA ILE A 207 -22.79 -6.92 18.61
C ILE A 207 -24.27 -6.53 18.46
N LEU A 208 -24.57 -5.24 18.37
CA LEU A 208 -25.92 -4.71 18.19
C LEU A 208 -26.46 -4.83 16.75
N GLY A 209 -25.70 -5.47 15.85
CA GLY A 209 -26.14 -5.71 14.48
C GLY A 209 -26.13 -4.50 13.55
N ASN A 210 -25.50 -3.37 13.98
CA ASN A 210 -25.32 -2.16 13.14
C ASN A 210 -23.82 -1.86 12.95
N PRO A 211 -23.11 -2.64 12.13
CA PRO A 211 -21.67 -2.48 11.96
C PRO A 211 -21.28 -1.25 11.13
N GLN A 212 -22.25 -0.58 10.49
CA GLN A 212 -21.98 0.51 9.56
C GLN A 212 -22.50 1.82 10.11
N PHE A 213 -21.62 2.78 10.16
CA PHE A 213 -21.82 4.06 10.85
C PHE A 213 -22.22 5.21 9.96
N SER A 214 -22.02 5.10 8.65
CA SER A 214 -22.45 6.15 7.73
C SER A 214 -23.91 5.90 7.33
N PRO A 215 -24.83 6.79 7.68
CA PRO A 215 -26.21 6.71 7.19
C PRO A 215 -26.26 6.71 5.65
N PHE A 216 -25.29 7.32 4.99
CA PHE A 216 -25.14 7.30 3.53
C PHE A 216 -24.79 5.92 2.99
N ARG A 217 -23.94 5.16 3.68
CA ARG A 217 -23.56 3.80 3.27
C ARG A 217 -24.73 2.82 3.39
N THR A 218 -25.53 2.93 4.45
CA THR A 218 -26.72 2.12 4.66
C THR A 218 -27.80 2.39 3.59
N LEU A 219 -27.97 3.67 3.21
CA LEU A 219 -28.88 4.07 2.13
C LEU A 219 -28.42 3.53 0.77
N ASN A 220 -27.14 3.59 0.44
CA ASN A 220 -26.61 3.07 -0.81
C ASN A 220 -26.68 1.54 -0.90
N GLN A 221 -26.47 0.84 0.20
CA GLN A 221 -26.64 -0.64 0.22
C GLN A 221 -28.11 -1.06 0.10
N LYS A 222 -29.01 -0.36 0.77
CA LYS A 222 -30.46 -0.56 0.59
C LYS A 222 -30.89 -0.31 -0.85
N ARG A 223 -30.39 0.77 -1.46
CA ARG A 223 -30.65 1.07 -2.88
C ARG A 223 -30.11 -0.01 -3.81
N LYS A 224 -28.85 -0.45 -3.64
CA LYS A 224 -28.26 -1.56 -4.43
C LYS A 224 -29.09 -2.85 -4.29
N SER A 225 -29.55 -3.20 -3.09
CA SER A 225 -30.37 -4.38 -2.87
C SER A 225 -31.75 -4.28 -3.50
N ILE A 226 -32.36 -3.11 -3.52
CA ILE A 226 -33.64 -2.84 -4.18
C ILE A 226 -33.46 -2.96 -5.71
N PHE A 227 -32.45 -2.32 -6.29
CA PHE A 227 -32.15 -2.43 -7.73
C PHE A 227 -31.84 -3.87 -8.17
N LEU A 228 -31.12 -4.65 -7.36
CA LEU A 228 -30.86 -6.06 -7.64
C LEU A 228 -32.14 -6.90 -7.60
N LYS A 229 -33.02 -6.66 -6.62
CA LYS A 229 -34.31 -7.35 -6.51
C LYS A 229 -35.25 -7.01 -7.69
N GLU A 230 -35.25 -5.77 -8.15
CA GLU A 230 -36.04 -5.34 -9.31
C GLU A 230 -35.48 -5.92 -10.62
N LYS A 231 -34.15 -6.01 -10.78
CA LYS A 231 -33.55 -6.66 -11.96
C LYS A 231 -33.84 -8.17 -12.02
N ILE A 232 -33.89 -8.83 -10.88
CA ILE A 232 -34.22 -10.27 -10.79
C ILE A 232 -35.71 -10.47 -11.14
N LYS A 233 -36.61 -9.62 -10.64
CA LYS A 233 -38.03 -9.69 -10.97
C LYS A 233 -38.39 -9.40 -12.44
N LYS A 234 -37.53 -8.67 -13.19
CA LYS A 234 -37.72 -8.39 -14.63
C LYS A 234 -37.13 -9.46 -15.53
N LYS A 235 -36.45 -10.48 -15.00
CA LYS A 235 -35.89 -11.61 -15.76
C LYS A 235 -36.70 -12.91 -15.62
N HIS A 236 -37.77 -12.88 -14.86
CA HIS A 236 -38.79 -13.93 -14.72
C HIS A 236 -40.17 -13.34 -15.09
#